data_c16ee86281c35d24ef891d285e403d51
#
_entry.id   c16ee86281c35d24ef891d285e403d51
#
_cell.length_a   1.000
_cell.length_b   1.000
_cell.length_c   1.000
_cell.angle_alpha   90.00
_cell.angle_beta   90.00
_cell.angle_gamma   90.00
#
_symmetry.space_group_name_H-M   'P 1'
#
loop_
_entity.id
_entity.type
_entity.pdbx_description
1 polymer ?
#
loop_
_entity_poly.entity_id
_entity_poly.type
_entity_poly.pdbx_seq_one_letter_code
_entity_poly.pdbx_strand_id
1 'polypeptide(L)'
;MVTPDNFVDTLMKGSKEDIYRQFSPQMKEAITLEQFQTTADEFLEGVTSLDQVFAAEMNNLTEFAWKDQTGTKGIQAYFTEANQIDGMLTKPLESHEDTDPKFTKTEFHLPLKGEWYVFWGGNDVMSNYHYEHETQRYALDIVRSKEGFSYNGDAKVNASYHAFGEPLYAAADGTVVEIRNDIPDNTPGVMNPEEPAGNYVVIDHGQDEYSITAHIKKGSVAVKKGDKVKQGDLIGELGNSGNSSEAHLHFQVSDGPDLFKARSINIRWADQSQQLTRGNTIQALPES
;
A
#
# COMPACT_ATOMS: atom_id res chain seq x y z
N MET A 1 24.22 13.23 15.96
CA MET A 1 22.97 13.29 15.20
C MET A 1 22.64 11.88 14.76
N VAL A 2 21.43 11.45 15.00
CA VAL A 2 20.92 10.16 14.52
C VAL A 2 20.44 10.35 13.08
N THR A 3 20.82 9.43 12.20
CA THR A 3 20.42 9.37 10.80
C THR A 3 19.80 7.98 10.54
N PRO A 4 19.06 7.76 9.45
CA PRO A 4 18.59 6.42 9.13
C PRO A 4 19.68 5.34 9.16
N ASP A 5 20.88 5.66 8.67
CA ASP A 5 22.02 4.73 8.61
C ASP A 5 22.54 4.28 9.97
N ASN A 6 22.43 5.13 11.00
CA ASN A 6 22.91 4.81 12.35
C ASN A 6 21.79 4.62 13.37
N PHE A 7 20.53 4.71 12.94
CA PHE A 7 19.36 4.61 13.82
C PHE A 7 19.32 3.29 14.58
N VAL A 8 19.48 2.17 13.89
CA VAL A 8 19.47 0.82 14.49
C VAL A 8 20.59 0.66 15.52
N ASP A 9 21.82 1.05 15.17
CA ASP A 9 22.94 0.98 16.11
C ASP A 9 22.72 1.88 17.33
N THR A 10 22.15 3.06 17.14
CA THR A 10 21.84 3.98 18.25
C THR A 10 20.72 3.40 19.12
N LEU A 11 19.69 2.80 18.55
CA LEU A 11 18.58 2.18 19.26
C LEU A 11 19.04 0.98 20.10
N MET A 12 19.86 0.11 19.51
CA MET A 12 20.30 -1.16 20.12
C MET A 12 21.44 -1.01 21.10
N LYS A 13 22.41 -0.13 20.81
CA LYS A 13 23.69 -0.05 21.53
C LYS A 13 24.01 1.33 22.08
N GLY A 14 23.35 2.36 21.57
CA GLY A 14 23.60 3.76 21.90
C GLY A 14 22.64 4.34 22.91
N SER A 15 22.49 5.66 22.87
CA SER A 15 21.62 6.43 23.75
C SER A 15 20.25 6.65 23.12
N LYS A 16 19.21 6.04 23.69
CA LYS A 16 17.80 6.30 23.30
C LYS A 16 17.43 7.78 23.48
N GLU A 17 18.08 8.48 24.40
CA GLU A 17 17.91 9.93 24.55
C GLU A 17 18.35 10.71 23.30
N ASP A 18 19.39 10.26 22.59
CA ASP A 18 19.82 10.90 21.34
C ASP A 18 18.78 10.75 20.23
N ILE A 19 18.08 9.62 20.17
CA ILE A 19 16.93 9.41 19.27
C ILE A 19 15.79 10.35 19.67
N TYR A 20 15.42 10.37 20.96
CA TYR A 20 14.33 11.21 21.47
C TYR A 20 14.56 12.71 21.23
N ARG A 21 15.80 13.17 21.31
CA ARG A 21 16.15 14.58 21.01
C ARG A 21 15.73 14.99 19.60
N GLN A 22 15.74 14.07 18.65
CA GLN A 22 15.37 14.29 17.24
C GLN A 22 13.88 14.10 16.96
N PHE A 23 13.07 13.69 17.94
CA PHE A 23 11.63 13.65 17.77
C PHE A 23 11.06 15.03 17.45
N SER A 24 10.08 15.06 16.55
CA SER A 24 9.31 16.27 16.26
C SER A 24 8.56 16.77 17.51
N PRO A 25 8.13 18.04 17.54
CA PRO A 25 7.30 18.55 18.63
C PRO A 25 6.07 17.67 18.86
N GLN A 26 5.38 17.21 17.81
CA GLN A 26 4.21 16.35 17.86
C GLN A 26 4.52 15.00 18.53
N MET A 27 5.64 14.40 18.17
CA MET A 27 6.09 13.15 18.80
C MET A 27 6.40 13.36 20.30
N LYS A 28 7.04 14.48 20.67
CA LYS A 28 7.33 14.79 22.08
C LYS A 28 6.10 15.13 22.92
N GLU A 29 5.03 15.61 22.29
CA GLU A 29 3.73 15.77 22.94
C GLU A 29 3.02 14.42 23.14
N ALA A 30 3.20 13.46 22.22
CA ALA A 30 2.57 12.15 22.25
C ALA A 30 3.24 11.17 23.23
N ILE A 31 4.57 11.25 23.42
CA ILE A 31 5.33 10.29 24.22
C ILE A 31 6.47 10.98 24.97
N THR A 32 6.64 10.71 26.26
CA THR A 32 7.77 11.20 27.05
C THR A 32 9.03 10.38 26.80
N LEU A 33 10.20 10.93 27.18
CA LEU A 33 11.47 10.18 27.10
C LEU A 33 11.41 8.86 27.87
N GLU A 34 10.86 8.85 29.07
CA GLU A 34 10.72 7.64 29.91
C GLU A 34 9.85 6.58 29.24
N GLN A 35 8.68 6.98 28.72
CA GLN A 35 7.80 6.09 27.98
C GLN A 35 8.48 5.52 26.73
N PHE A 36 9.16 6.35 25.95
CA PHE A 36 9.92 5.91 24.78
C PHE A 36 11.01 4.90 25.16
N GLN A 37 11.79 5.17 26.22
CA GLN A 37 12.83 4.25 26.68
C GLN A 37 12.24 2.90 27.09
N THR A 38 11.14 2.90 27.86
CA THR A 38 10.44 1.68 28.27
C THR A 38 9.95 0.87 27.06
N THR A 39 9.24 1.51 26.14
CA THR A 39 8.73 0.83 24.92
C THR A 39 9.86 0.30 24.05
N ALA A 40 10.96 1.05 23.92
CA ALA A 40 12.13 0.60 23.15
C ALA A 40 12.83 -0.58 23.82
N ASP A 41 12.94 -0.62 25.15
CA ASP A 41 13.53 -1.75 25.89
C ASP A 41 12.66 -3.00 25.77
N GLU A 42 11.35 -2.88 25.92
CA GLU A 42 10.39 -3.98 25.71
C GLU A 42 10.44 -4.53 24.28
N PHE A 43 10.51 -3.66 23.29
CA PHE A 43 10.67 -4.08 21.89
C PHE A 43 11.96 -4.85 21.67
N LEU A 44 13.07 -4.37 22.25
CA LEU A 44 14.40 -4.95 22.06
C LEU A 44 14.62 -6.24 22.86
N GLU A 45 13.69 -6.65 23.72
CA GLU A 45 13.83 -7.91 24.44
C GLU A 45 13.92 -9.10 23.47
N GLY A 46 15.05 -9.82 23.49
CA GLY A 46 15.35 -10.93 22.58
C GLY A 46 15.75 -10.54 21.16
N VAL A 47 15.83 -9.24 20.84
CA VAL A 47 16.31 -8.74 19.53
C VAL A 47 17.83 -8.68 19.54
N THR A 48 18.46 -9.34 18.57
CA THR A 48 19.93 -9.38 18.41
C THR A 48 20.41 -8.61 17.19
N SER A 49 19.57 -8.45 16.17
CA SER A 49 19.80 -7.59 15.01
C SER A 49 18.48 -7.06 14.47
N LEU A 50 18.56 -5.96 13.74
CA LEU A 50 17.47 -5.36 12.97
C LEU A 50 17.97 -5.11 11.55
N ASP A 51 17.36 -5.80 10.58
CA ASP A 51 17.70 -5.68 9.17
C ASP A 51 16.68 -4.80 8.45
N GLN A 52 17.17 -3.82 7.68
CA GLN A 52 16.29 -2.94 6.91
C GLN A 52 15.57 -3.72 5.81
N VAL A 53 14.24 -3.56 5.73
CA VAL A 53 13.40 -4.25 4.75
C VAL A 53 12.94 -3.35 3.63
N PHE A 54 12.70 -2.08 3.90
CA PHE A 54 12.44 -1.07 2.88
C PHE A 54 12.79 0.35 3.35
N ALA A 55 12.88 1.25 2.38
CA ALA A 55 12.80 2.69 2.55
C ALA A 55 11.77 3.22 1.54
N ALA A 56 10.82 4.00 2.01
CA ALA A 56 9.71 4.51 1.19
C ALA A 56 9.63 6.03 1.33
N GLU A 57 10.04 6.74 0.27
CA GLU A 57 9.98 8.21 0.23
C GLU A 57 8.68 8.67 -0.40
N MET A 58 7.97 9.56 0.29
CA MET A 58 6.79 10.22 -0.23
C MET A 58 6.53 11.54 0.49
N ASN A 59 6.27 12.60 -0.26
CA ASN A 59 5.84 13.91 0.27
C ASN A 59 6.79 14.47 1.35
N ASN A 60 8.11 14.43 1.13
CA ASN A 60 9.18 14.89 2.03
C ASN A 60 9.36 14.08 3.33
N LEU A 61 8.74 12.93 3.43
CA LEU A 61 9.00 11.98 4.50
C LEU A 61 9.59 10.71 3.91
N THR A 62 10.60 10.16 4.56
CA THR A 62 11.10 8.82 4.25
C THR A 62 10.79 7.90 5.42
N GLU A 63 9.99 6.91 5.15
CA GLU A 63 9.74 5.79 6.06
C GLU A 63 10.82 4.75 5.88
N PHE A 64 11.42 4.34 6.98
CA PHE A 64 12.31 3.19 7.04
C PHE A 64 11.70 2.12 7.91
N ALA A 65 11.85 0.86 7.51
CA ALA A 65 11.37 -0.29 8.25
C ALA A 65 12.48 -1.32 8.43
N TRP A 66 12.52 -1.88 9.63
CA TRP A 66 13.47 -2.94 10.00
C TRP A 66 12.73 -4.10 10.66
N LYS A 67 13.22 -5.31 10.44
CA LYS A 67 12.76 -6.54 11.12
C LYS A 67 13.87 -7.14 11.96
N ASP A 68 13.48 -7.77 13.05
CA ASP A 68 14.40 -8.56 13.87
C ASP A 68 14.86 -9.84 13.14
N GLN A 69 15.89 -10.49 13.67
CA GLN A 69 16.51 -11.70 13.11
C GLN A 69 15.53 -12.88 12.96
N THR A 70 14.41 -12.85 13.66
CA THR A 70 13.39 -13.92 13.58
C THR A 70 12.26 -13.56 12.62
N GLY A 71 12.17 -12.32 12.20
CA GLY A 71 11.06 -11.78 11.39
C GLY A 71 9.75 -11.66 12.16
N THR A 72 9.75 -11.69 13.49
CA THR A 72 8.55 -11.63 14.34
C THR A 72 8.30 -10.28 14.96
N LYS A 73 9.28 -9.38 14.93
CA LYS A 73 9.17 -8.00 15.41
C LYS A 73 9.61 -7.01 14.34
N GLY A 74 8.88 -5.94 14.18
CA GLY A 74 9.20 -4.87 13.26
C GLY A 74 9.20 -3.50 13.91
N ILE A 75 10.05 -2.60 13.41
CA ILE A 75 10.07 -1.19 13.77
C ILE A 75 10.09 -0.32 12.52
N GLN A 76 9.28 0.72 12.51
CA GLN A 76 9.23 1.75 11.48
C GLN A 76 9.59 3.10 12.08
N ALA A 77 10.31 3.91 11.32
CA ALA A 77 10.60 5.29 11.69
C ALA A 77 10.52 6.20 10.47
N TYR A 78 9.91 7.36 10.66
CA TYR A 78 9.67 8.37 9.64
C TYR A 78 10.63 9.52 9.83
N PHE A 79 11.48 9.76 8.84
CA PHE A 79 12.49 10.81 8.86
C PHE A 79 12.12 11.93 7.88
N THR A 80 12.26 13.16 8.31
CA THR A 80 12.31 14.32 7.42
C THR A 80 13.70 14.44 6.78
N GLU A 81 13.84 15.25 5.73
CA GLU A 81 15.15 15.57 5.12
C GLU A 81 16.18 16.12 6.13
N ALA A 82 15.71 16.80 7.19
CA ALA A 82 16.56 17.30 8.28
C ALA A 82 16.89 16.24 9.34
N ASN A 83 16.59 14.96 9.10
CA ASN A 83 16.70 13.85 10.04
C ASN A 83 15.89 14.03 11.34
N GLN A 84 14.83 14.85 11.33
CA GLN A 84 13.87 14.86 12.41
C GLN A 84 13.00 13.60 12.32
N ILE A 85 12.72 12.95 13.45
CA ILE A 85 11.87 11.76 13.51
C ILE A 85 10.45 12.23 13.80
N ASP A 86 9.57 12.04 12.81
CA ASP A 86 8.17 12.51 12.83
C ASP A 86 7.17 11.41 13.18
N GLY A 87 7.62 10.17 13.25
CA GLY A 87 6.84 9.01 13.67
C GLY A 87 7.71 7.81 13.95
N MET A 88 7.28 6.97 14.88
CA MET A 88 7.86 5.64 15.11
C MET A 88 6.73 4.67 15.49
N LEU A 89 6.86 3.43 15.03
CA LEU A 89 5.92 2.37 15.33
C LEU A 89 6.66 1.05 15.48
N THR A 90 6.34 0.30 16.52
CA THR A 90 6.76 -1.10 16.69
C THR A 90 5.56 -2.02 16.52
N LYS A 91 5.76 -3.16 15.83
CA LYS A 91 4.70 -4.14 15.61
C LYS A 91 5.21 -5.56 15.81
N PRO A 92 4.40 -6.46 16.42
CA PRO A 92 4.57 -7.88 16.19
C PRO A 92 4.28 -8.19 14.71
N LEU A 93 5.01 -9.14 14.15
CA LEU A 93 4.86 -9.57 12.77
C LEU A 93 4.37 -11.01 12.75
N GLU A 94 3.28 -11.25 12.05
CA GLU A 94 2.72 -12.58 11.80
C GLU A 94 2.95 -12.96 10.35
N SER A 95 3.21 -14.23 10.07
CA SER A 95 3.23 -14.81 8.73
C SER A 95 2.02 -15.72 8.56
N HIS A 96 1.55 -15.84 7.33
CA HIS A 96 0.43 -16.72 6.96
C HIS A 96 0.92 -17.85 6.07
N GLU A 97 1.70 -18.78 6.68
CA GLU A 97 2.35 -19.90 5.98
C GLU A 97 1.39 -20.81 5.21
N ASP A 98 0.12 -20.79 5.57
CA ASP A 98 -0.95 -21.54 4.90
C ASP A 98 -1.47 -20.85 3.62
N THR A 99 -1.33 -19.54 3.48
CA THR A 99 -1.82 -18.77 2.33
C THR A 99 -0.73 -18.09 1.52
N ASP A 100 0.36 -17.63 2.14
CA ASP A 100 1.47 -16.93 1.46
C ASP A 100 2.06 -17.70 0.26
N PRO A 101 2.23 -19.04 0.30
CA PRO A 101 2.77 -19.80 -0.83
C PRO A 101 1.71 -20.14 -1.90
N LYS A 102 0.44 -19.77 -1.70
CA LYS A 102 -0.66 -20.07 -2.61
C LYS A 102 -0.91 -18.92 -3.56
N PHE A 103 -0.41 -19.04 -4.76
CA PHE A 103 -0.60 -18.04 -5.81
C PHE A 103 -1.79 -18.35 -6.70
N THR A 104 -2.32 -17.30 -7.35
CA THR A 104 -3.31 -17.47 -8.42
C THR A 104 -2.79 -18.40 -9.51
N LYS A 105 -3.69 -19.11 -10.18
CA LYS A 105 -3.37 -19.92 -11.37
C LYS A 105 -3.27 -19.04 -12.61
N THR A 106 -4.14 -18.01 -12.68
CA THR A 106 -4.08 -16.96 -13.70
C THR A 106 -2.85 -16.07 -13.46
N GLU A 107 -2.15 -15.71 -14.54
CA GLU A 107 -1.10 -14.69 -14.52
C GLU A 107 -1.74 -13.32 -14.77
N PHE A 108 -1.45 -12.37 -13.89
CA PHE A 108 -2.01 -11.03 -13.96
C PHE A 108 -0.96 -10.02 -14.40
N HIS A 109 -1.38 -9.04 -15.16
CA HIS A 109 -0.63 -7.84 -15.46
C HIS A 109 -1.09 -6.70 -14.55
N LEU A 110 -0.19 -5.76 -14.26
CA LEU A 110 -0.60 -4.53 -13.59
C LEU A 110 -1.66 -3.81 -14.45
N PRO A 111 -2.82 -3.42 -13.88
CA PRO A 111 -3.92 -2.81 -14.63
C PRO A 111 -3.67 -1.33 -14.96
N LEU A 112 -2.43 -0.96 -15.24
CA LEU A 112 -1.91 0.39 -15.41
C LEU A 112 -0.95 0.46 -16.60
N LYS A 113 -0.55 1.67 -17.02
CA LYS A 113 0.52 1.92 -17.99
C LYS A 113 1.55 2.89 -17.45
N GLY A 114 2.81 2.73 -17.88
CA GLY A 114 3.92 3.59 -17.48
C GLY A 114 4.45 3.33 -16.09
N GLU A 115 5.08 4.34 -15.50
CA GLU A 115 5.76 4.26 -14.20
C GLU A 115 4.81 4.59 -13.05
N TRP A 116 4.90 3.78 -11.97
CA TRP A 116 4.06 3.89 -10.77
C TRP A 116 4.85 3.57 -9.51
N TYR A 117 4.30 3.93 -8.36
CA TYR A 117 4.93 3.72 -7.06
C TYR A 117 4.03 2.85 -6.17
N VAL A 118 4.60 1.79 -5.57
CA VAL A 118 3.88 0.91 -4.63
C VAL A 118 3.80 1.60 -3.27
N PHE A 119 2.61 2.06 -2.91
CA PHE A 119 2.36 2.71 -1.62
C PHE A 119 2.11 1.67 -0.53
N TRP A 120 1.27 0.65 -0.81
CA TRP A 120 1.11 -0.53 0.01
C TRP A 120 1.23 -1.79 -0.84
N GLY A 121 2.10 -2.70 -0.42
CA GLY A 121 2.33 -3.96 -1.11
C GLY A 121 3.41 -4.78 -0.40
N GLY A 122 3.35 -6.08 -0.56
CA GLY A 122 4.22 -7.04 0.12
C GLY A 122 3.44 -7.96 1.06
N ASN A 123 4.12 -8.98 1.58
CA ASN A 123 3.54 -10.04 2.39
C ASN A 123 3.93 -9.88 3.87
N ASP A 124 3.78 -8.70 4.40
CA ASP A 124 3.86 -8.40 5.85
C ASP A 124 3.18 -7.07 6.16
N VAL A 125 2.77 -6.91 7.42
CA VAL A 125 1.99 -5.76 7.89
C VAL A 125 2.74 -4.43 7.85
N MET A 126 4.07 -4.43 7.77
CA MET A 126 4.86 -3.20 7.70
C MET A 126 4.87 -2.62 6.29
N SER A 127 5.01 -3.49 5.30
CA SER A 127 4.99 -3.10 3.89
C SER A 127 3.57 -3.01 3.33
N ASN A 128 2.59 -3.66 3.97
CA ASN A 128 1.22 -3.75 3.49
C ASN A 128 0.23 -3.89 4.66
N TYR A 129 -0.47 -2.82 5.03
CA TYR A 129 -1.45 -2.90 6.13
C TYR A 129 -2.62 -3.86 5.83
N HIS A 130 -2.91 -4.12 4.56
CA HIS A 130 -3.94 -5.10 4.15
C HIS A 130 -3.61 -6.52 4.61
N TYR A 131 -2.33 -6.80 4.86
CA TYR A 131 -1.87 -8.15 5.20
C TYR A 131 -2.51 -8.71 6.48
N GLU A 132 -2.96 -7.86 7.40
CA GLU A 132 -3.72 -8.25 8.59
C GLU A 132 -5.15 -8.72 8.27
N HIS A 133 -5.68 -8.38 7.08
CA HIS A 133 -7.08 -8.63 6.73
C HIS A 133 -7.21 -9.75 5.70
N GLU A 134 -7.80 -10.90 6.06
CA GLU A 134 -7.91 -12.07 5.19
C GLU A 134 -8.54 -11.75 3.82
N THR A 135 -9.52 -10.84 3.79
CA THR A 135 -10.22 -10.46 2.56
C THR A 135 -9.38 -9.59 1.62
N GLN A 136 -8.32 -8.95 2.12
CA GLN A 136 -7.48 -8.01 1.38
C GLN A 136 -5.98 -8.31 1.48
N ARG A 137 -5.59 -9.41 2.11
CA ARG A 137 -4.22 -9.75 2.52
C ARG A 137 -3.14 -9.44 1.47
N TYR A 138 -3.42 -9.71 0.22
CA TYR A 138 -2.47 -9.55 -0.89
C TYR A 138 -2.86 -8.39 -1.83
N ALA A 139 -3.68 -7.46 -1.35
CA ALA A 139 -4.01 -6.25 -2.10
C ALA A 139 -2.80 -5.33 -2.27
N LEU A 140 -2.83 -4.55 -3.34
CA LEU A 140 -1.86 -3.49 -3.63
C LEU A 140 -2.57 -2.14 -3.68
N ASP A 141 -1.97 -1.12 -3.05
CA ASP A 141 -2.30 0.27 -3.28
C ASP A 141 -1.14 0.93 -4.03
N ILE A 142 -1.44 1.46 -5.21
CA ILE A 142 -0.45 2.01 -6.13
C ILE A 142 -0.81 3.46 -6.45
N VAL A 143 0.16 4.35 -6.29
CA VAL A 143 0.02 5.77 -6.61
C VAL A 143 0.94 6.16 -7.77
N ARG A 144 0.66 7.28 -8.43
CA ARG A 144 1.62 7.89 -9.35
C ARG A 144 2.38 8.98 -8.63
N SER A 145 3.71 8.89 -8.59
CA SER A 145 4.55 9.91 -7.99
C SER A 145 5.43 10.60 -9.04
N LYS A 146 5.74 11.87 -8.81
CA LYS A 146 6.71 12.63 -9.59
C LYS A 146 7.60 13.38 -8.61
N GLU A 147 8.92 13.19 -8.73
CA GLU A 147 9.89 13.84 -7.86
C GLU A 147 9.59 13.62 -6.36
N GLY A 148 9.12 12.40 -5.98
CA GLY A 148 8.79 12.05 -4.60
C GLY A 148 7.43 12.55 -4.10
N PHE A 149 6.60 13.18 -4.95
CA PHE A 149 5.27 13.68 -4.57
C PHE A 149 4.15 12.97 -5.30
N SER A 150 3.08 12.61 -4.60
CA SER A 150 1.85 12.05 -5.19
C SER A 150 0.97 13.13 -5.85
N TYR A 151 1.19 14.42 -5.55
CA TYR A 151 0.42 15.54 -6.07
C TYR A 151 1.28 16.77 -6.36
N ASN A 152 0.73 17.69 -7.16
CA ASN A 152 1.28 19.01 -7.40
C ASN A 152 0.15 20.06 -7.37
N GLY A 153 0.25 21.03 -6.46
CA GLY A 153 -0.76 22.07 -6.26
C GLY A 153 -1.52 21.92 -4.94
N ASP A 154 -2.83 22.15 -4.95
CA ASP A 154 -3.66 22.08 -3.75
C ASP A 154 -3.97 20.62 -3.38
N ALA A 155 -3.46 20.19 -2.21
CA ALA A 155 -3.67 18.84 -1.68
C ALA A 155 -5.14 18.50 -1.37
N LYS A 156 -6.06 19.47 -1.41
CA LYS A 156 -7.51 19.24 -1.20
C LYS A 156 -8.27 19.05 -2.52
N VAL A 157 -7.59 19.05 -3.65
CA VAL A 157 -8.18 18.95 -4.99
C VAL A 157 -7.71 17.65 -5.65
N ASN A 158 -8.64 16.75 -6.00
CA ASN A 158 -8.31 15.47 -6.65
C ASN A 158 -7.48 15.64 -7.93
N ALA A 159 -7.78 16.65 -8.75
CA ALA A 159 -7.04 16.93 -9.99
C ALA A 159 -5.57 17.34 -9.76
N SER A 160 -5.16 17.65 -8.53
CA SER A 160 -3.75 17.89 -8.18
C SER A 160 -2.95 16.58 -8.07
N TYR A 161 -3.62 15.45 -7.86
CA TYR A 161 -2.97 14.14 -7.70
C TYR A 161 -2.65 13.51 -9.05
N HIS A 162 -1.41 13.05 -9.21
CA HIS A 162 -0.90 12.52 -10.48
C HIS A 162 -1.62 11.25 -10.94
N ALA A 163 -2.20 10.49 -10.00
CA ALA A 163 -2.95 9.29 -10.29
C ALA A 163 -4.42 9.55 -10.71
N PHE A 164 -4.99 10.72 -10.34
CA PHE A 164 -6.43 10.97 -10.56
C PHE A 164 -6.78 11.09 -12.05
N GLY A 165 -7.72 10.28 -12.50
CA GLY A 165 -8.18 10.25 -13.90
C GLY A 165 -7.29 9.41 -14.83
N GLU A 166 -6.24 8.77 -14.32
CA GLU A 166 -5.43 7.84 -15.11
C GLU A 166 -6.25 6.61 -15.51
N PRO A 167 -6.06 6.08 -16.73
CA PRO A 167 -6.81 4.93 -17.21
C PRO A 167 -6.50 3.65 -16.44
N LEU A 168 -7.53 2.86 -16.16
CA LEU A 168 -7.46 1.52 -15.55
C LEU A 168 -7.82 0.46 -16.57
N TYR A 169 -7.08 -0.63 -16.57
CA TYR A 169 -7.18 -1.69 -17.55
C TYR A 169 -7.52 -3.05 -16.91
N ALA A 170 -8.11 -3.97 -17.67
CA ALA A 170 -8.28 -5.34 -17.23
C ALA A 170 -6.90 -6.02 -17.07
N ALA A 171 -6.64 -6.57 -15.88
CA ALA A 171 -5.36 -7.20 -15.54
C ALA A 171 -5.14 -8.56 -16.22
N ALA A 172 -6.24 -9.24 -16.62
CA ALA A 172 -6.26 -10.51 -17.36
C ALA A 172 -7.58 -10.62 -18.11
N ASP A 173 -7.67 -11.61 -19.01
CA ASP A 173 -8.92 -11.97 -19.70
C ASP A 173 -9.99 -12.40 -18.69
N GLY A 174 -11.24 -12.02 -18.91
CA GLY A 174 -12.33 -12.45 -18.02
C GLY A 174 -13.71 -11.94 -18.40
N THR A 175 -14.63 -12.08 -17.47
CA THR A 175 -16.02 -11.59 -17.60
C THR A 175 -16.34 -10.67 -16.44
N VAL A 176 -16.83 -9.48 -16.72
CA VAL A 176 -17.28 -8.52 -15.68
C VAL A 176 -18.51 -9.08 -14.97
N VAL A 177 -18.40 -9.32 -13.66
CA VAL A 177 -19.49 -9.90 -12.86
C VAL A 177 -20.17 -8.89 -11.95
N GLU A 178 -19.46 -7.81 -11.57
CA GLU A 178 -20.03 -6.76 -10.75
C GLU A 178 -19.37 -5.42 -11.04
N ILE A 179 -20.14 -4.33 -10.90
CA ILE A 179 -19.66 -2.94 -11.00
C ILE A 179 -20.39 -2.05 -10.00
N ARG A 180 -19.70 -1.00 -9.53
CA ARG A 180 -20.27 0.19 -8.90
C ARG A 180 -19.73 1.44 -9.59
N ASN A 181 -20.53 2.50 -9.79
CA ASN A 181 -20.11 3.64 -10.60
C ASN A 181 -20.71 5.00 -10.17
N ASP A 182 -21.39 5.05 -9.04
CA ASP A 182 -22.18 6.23 -8.62
C ASP A 182 -21.68 6.91 -7.34
N ILE A 183 -20.70 6.30 -6.65
CA ILE A 183 -20.12 6.86 -5.43
C ILE A 183 -19.27 8.09 -5.76
N PRO A 184 -19.52 9.27 -5.13
CA PRO A 184 -18.69 10.45 -5.32
C PRO A 184 -17.23 10.23 -4.94
N ASP A 185 -16.32 10.88 -5.68
CA ASP A 185 -14.95 11.02 -5.24
C ASP A 185 -14.88 11.91 -4.00
N ASN A 186 -14.06 11.51 -3.04
CA ASN A 186 -13.85 12.24 -1.80
C ASN A 186 -13.08 13.56 -2.04
N THR A 187 -13.20 14.49 -1.11
CA THR A 187 -12.16 15.51 -0.95
C THR A 187 -10.92 14.83 -0.37
N PRO A 188 -9.71 14.98 -0.96
CA PRO A 188 -8.51 14.34 -0.44
C PRO A 188 -8.30 14.60 1.06
N GLY A 189 -7.96 13.53 1.78
CA GLY A 189 -7.85 13.50 3.23
C GLY A 189 -9.17 13.24 3.98
N VAL A 190 -10.31 13.12 3.28
CA VAL A 190 -11.62 12.80 3.87
C VAL A 190 -12.11 11.48 3.28
N MET A 191 -12.10 10.41 4.06
CA MET A 191 -12.51 9.07 3.61
C MET A 191 -14.00 8.82 3.83
N ASN A 192 -14.58 7.89 3.05
CA ASN A 192 -15.97 7.42 3.20
C ASN A 192 -15.98 5.94 3.64
N PRO A 193 -16.00 5.64 4.94
CA PRO A 193 -15.99 4.27 5.44
C PRO A 193 -17.33 3.54 5.28
N GLU A 194 -18.42 4.22 4.93
CA GLU A 194 -19.73 3.59 4.72
C GLU A 194 -19.79 2.86 3.37
N GLU A 195 -18.98 3.29 2.40
CA GLU A 195 -18.85 2.65 1.07
C GLU A 195 -17.37 2.31 0.81
N PRO A 196 -16.75 1.38 1.57
CA PRO A 196 -15.29 1.29 1.65
C PRO A 196 -14.59 1.02 0.31
N ALA A 197 -15.17 0.26 -0.61
CA ALA A 197 -14.59 0.03 -1.95
C ALA A 197 -14.82 1.20 -2.92
N GLY A 198 -15.73 2.13 -2.60
CA GLY A 198 -16.14 3.19 -3.52
C GLY A 198 -16.73 2.64 -4.81
N ASN A 199 -16.32 3.18 -5.96
CA ASN A 199 -16.64 2.58 -7.26
C ASN A 199 -15.63 1.48 -7.58
N TYR A 200 -16.10 0.40 -8.21
CA TYR A 200 -15.26 -0.76 -8.48
C TYR A 200 -15.73 -1.56 -9.68
N VAL A 201 -14.84 -2.40 -10.17
CA VAL A 201 -15.11 -3.44 -11.18
C VAL A 201 -14.59 -4.77 -10.64
N VAL A 202 -15.43 -5.82 -10.71
CA VAL A 202 -15.06 -7.21 -10.41
C VAL A 202 -15.09 -8.02 -11.70
N ILE A 203 -13.98 -8.70 -11.99
CA ILE A 203 -13.83 -9.55 -13.17
C ILE A 203 -13.58 -10.99 -12.73
N ASP A 204 -14.41 -11.91 -13.22
CA ASP A 204 -14.25 -13.36 -13.09
C ASP A 204 -13.25 -13.85 -14.17
N HIS A 205 -12.14 -14.43 -13.75
CA HIS A 205 -11.11 -15.00 -14.61
C HIS A 205 -11.23 -16.53 -14.74
N GLY A 206 -12.29 -17.11 -14.16
CA GLY A 206 -12.43 -18.55 -13.99
C GLY A 206 -11.58 -19.09 -12.83
N GLN A 207 -11.63 -20.38 -12.58
CA GLN A 207 -10.83 -21.09 -11.57
C GLN A 207 -11.04 -20.60 -10.13
N ASP A 208 -12.19 -19.95 -9.84
CA ASP A 208 -12.52 -19.25 -8.59
C ASP A 208 -11.56 -18.10 -8.31
N GLU A 209 -11.15 -17.35 -9.34
CA GLU A 209 -10.27 -16.19 -9.25
C GLU A 209 -10.97 -14.94 -9.78
N TYR A 210 -11.12 -13.95 -8.90
CA TYR A 210 -11.84 -12.69 -9.18
C TYR A 210 -10.92 -11.52 -8.90
N SER A 211 -10.60 -10.72 -9.93
CA SER A 211 -9.91 -9.45 -9.67
C SER A 211 -10.89 -8.36 -9.29
N ILE A 212 -10.46 -7.52 -8.36
CA ILE A 212 -11.20 -6.37 -7.85
C ILE A 212 -10.33 -5.14 -8.03
N THR A 213 -10.83 -4.19 -8.83
CA THR A 213 -10.23 -2.86 -9.00
C THR A 213 -11.16 -1.86 -8.34
N ALA A 214 -10.71 -1.18 -7.31
CA ALA A 214 -11.53 -0.30 -6.47
C ALA A 214 -11.09 1.17 -6.53
N HIS A 215 -11.84 2.05 -5.83
CA HIS A 215 -11.66 3.50 -5.77
C HIS A 215 -11.75 4.22 -7.13
N ILE A 216 -12.44 3.60 -8.09
CA ILE A 216 -12.63 4.13 -9.45
C ILE A 216 -13.34 5.50 -9.37
N LYS A 217 -12.97 6.41 -10.26
CA LYS A 217 -13.57 7.73 -10.40
C LYS A 217 -15.05 7.65 -10.75
N LYS A 218 -15.86 8.44 -10.07
CA LYS A 218 -17.30 8.47 -10.28
C LYS A 218 -17.66 8.65 -11.76
N GLY A 219 -18.51 7.75 -12.26
CA GLY A 219 -19.04 7.81 -13.61
C GLY A 219 -18.08 7.39 -14.72
N SER A 220 -16.86 6.93 -14.39
CA SER A 220 -15.84 6.58 -15.37
C SER A 220 -15.77 5.10 -15.74
N VAL A 221 -16.49 4.21 -15.03
CA VAL A 221 -16.51 2.76 -15.37
C VAL A 221 -16.96 2.60 -16.83
N ALA A 222 -16.08 2.00 -17.63
CA ALA A 222 -16.23 1.87 -19.09
C ALA A 222 -16.85 0.56 -19.54
N VAL A 223 -17.09 -0.35 -18.59
CA VAL A 223 -17.64 -1.71 -18.83
C VAL A 223 -18.93 -1.90 -18.07
N LYS A 224 -19.69 -2.96 -18.41
CA LYS A 224 -20.92 -3.35 -17.72
C LYS A 224 -20.90 -4.82 -17.35
N LYS A 225 -21.71 -5.21 -16.39
CA LYS A 225 -21.90 -6.60 -16.01
C LYS A 225 -22.27 -7.47 -17.21
N GLY A 226 -21.53 -8.57 -17.38
CA GLY A 226 -21.65 -9.53 -18.47
C GLY A 226 -20.71 -9.27 -19.64
N ASP A 227 -20.01 -8.14 -19.69
CA ASP A 227 -19.02 -7.89 -20.73
C ASP A 227 -17.83 -8.85 -20.59
N LYS A 228 -17.35 -9.35 -21.74
CA LYS A 228 -16.09 -10.09 -21.82
C LYS A 228 -14.98 -9.09 -22.11
N VAL A 229 -13.95 -9.12 -21.30
CA VAL A 229 -12.77 -8.24 -21.44
C VAL A 229 -11.54 -9.06 -21.74
N LYS A 230 -10.62 -8.45 -22.46
CA LYS A 230 -9.27 -8.94 -22.67
C LYS A 230 -8.30 -8.17 -21.78
N GLN A 231 -7.19 -8.80 -21.44
CA GLN A 231 -6.09 -8.13 -20.77
C GLN A 231 -5.71 -6.85 -21.54
N GLY A 232 -5.65 -5.72 -20.85
CA GLY A 232 -5.38 -4.41 -21.43
C GLY A 232 -6.61 -3.64 -21.94
N ASP A 233 -7.81 -4.19 -21.90
CA ASP A 233 -9.05 -3.44 -22.20
C ASP A 233 -9.31 -2.39 -21.13
N LEU A 234 -9.76 -1.19 -21.55
CA LEU A 234 -10.10 -0.09 -20.64
C LEU A 234 -11.32 -0.47 -19.80
N ILE A 235 -11.21 -0.36 -18.46
CA ILE A 235 -12.30 -0.63 -17.53
C ILE A 235 -12.80 0.60 -16.77
N GLY A 236 -12.04 1.71 -16.72
CA GLY A 236 -12.41 2.94 -16.03
C GLY A 236 -11.24 3.90 -15.88
N GLU A 237 -11.42 4.89 -15.01
CA GLU A 237 -10.39 5.85 -14.62
C GLU A 237 -10.17 5.80 -13.12
N LEU A 238 -8.91 5.95 -12.69
CA LEU A 238 -8.52 5.98 -11.30
C LEU A 238 -9.12 7.20 -10.59
N GLY A 239 -9.72 7.00 -9.43
CA GLY A 239 -10.41 8.01 -8.64
C GLY A 239 -9.98 8.03 -7.19
N ASN A 240 -10.85 8.63 -6.35
CA ASN A 240 -10.68 8.76 -4.91
C ASN A 240 -12.01 8.49 -4.19
N SER A 241 -12.78 7.51 -4.64
CA SER A 241 -14.08 7.17 -4.06
C SER A 241 -13.93 6.12 -2.94
N GLY A 242 -14.82 6.15 -1.96
CA GLY A 242 -14.84 5.14 -0.90
C GLY A 242 -13.89 5.44 0.27
N ASN A 243 -13.34 4.40 0.91
CA ASN A 243 -12.39 4.56 2.03
C ASN A 243 -10.97 4.84 1.51
N SER A 244 -10.85 5.95 0.77
CA SER A 244 -9.65 6.39 0.09
C SER A 244 -9.31 7.82 0.50
N SER A 245 -8.07 8.06 0.93
CA SER A 245 -7.59 9.38 1.36
C SER A 245 -7.03 10.22 0.21
N GLU A 246 -6.55 9.58 -0.86
CA GLU A 246 -6.06 10.21 -2.08
C GLU A 246 -6.26 9.27 -3.27
N ALA A 247 -6.12 9.81 -4.48
CA ALA A 247 -6.27 9.01 -5.69
C ALA A 247 -5.20 7.92 -5.79
N HIS A 248 -5.61 6.66 -5.78
CA HIS A 248 -4.74 5.49 -5.90
C HIS A 248 -5.49 4.31 -6.53
N LEU A 249 -4.76 3.37 -7.12
CA LEU A 249 -5.29 2.06 -7.49
C LEU A 249 -5.29 1.18 -6.25
N HIS A 250 -6.44 0.64 -5.86
CA HIS A 250 -6.53 -0.57 -5.05
C HIS A 250 -6.83 -1.76 -5.95
N PHE A 251 -5.94 -2.77 -5.91
CA PHE A 251 -6.09 -3.99 -6.72
C PHE A 251 -5.86 -5.23 -5.88
N GLN A 252 -6.76 -6.20 -5.98
CA GLN A 252 -6.63 -7.51 -5.35
C GLN A 252 -7.22 -8.62 -6.22
N VAL A 253 -6.87 -9.87 -5.91
CA VAL A 253 -7.54 -11.07 -6.42
C VAL A 253 -8.07 -11.87 -5.24
N SER A 254 -9.30 -12.39 -5.37
CA SER A 254 -10.01 -13.13 -4.32
C SER A 254 -10.62 -14.44 -4.84
N ASP A 255 -10.94 -15.36 -3.93
CA ASP A 255 -11.56 -16.66 -4.23
C ASP A 255 -13.09 -16.57 -4.47
N GLY A 256 -13.63 -15.36 -4.57
CA GLY A 256 -15.04 -15.10 -4.84
C GLY A 256 -15.29 -13.63 -5.18
N PRO A 257 -16.49 -13.29 -5.69
CA PRO A 257 -16.82 -11.94 -6.14
C PRO A 257 -17.18 -10.97 -4.99
N ASP A 258 -17.47 -11.47 -3.79
CA ASP A 258 -17.90 -10.64 -2.65
C ASP A 258 -16.66 -10.03 -1.95
N LEU A 259 -16.42 -8.74 -2.14
CA LEU A 259 -15.26 -7.99 -1.63
C LEU A 259 -15.07 -8.09 -0.11
N PHE A 260 -16.15 -8.38 0.63
CA PHE A 260 -16.14 -8.34 2.09
C PHE A 260 -16.13 -9.74 2.74
N LYS A 261 -16.24 -10.80 1.93
CA LYS A 261 -16.32 -12.19 2.41
C LYS A 261 -15.32 -13.12 1.74
N ALA A 262 -14.99 -12.86 0.47
CA ALA A 262 -14.03 -13.67 -0.26
C ALA A 262 -12.62 -13.46 0.31
N ARG A 263 -11.81 -14.52 0.28
CA ARG A 263 -10.44 -14.46 0.76
C ARG A 263 -9.51 -13.99 -0.34
N SER A 264 -8.60 -13.11 -0.01
CA SER A 264 -7.55 -12.66 -0.93
C SER A 264 -6.59 -13.81 -1.27
N ILE A 265 -6.17 -13.87 -2.53
CA ILE A 265 -5.19 -14.84 -3.05
C ILE A 265 -3.92 -14.08 -3.43
N ASN A 266 -2.75 -14.64 -3.08
CA ASN A 266 -1.47 -14.07 -3.50
C ASN A 266 -1.35 -14.11 -5.02
N ILE A 267 -0.94 -13.00 -5.63
CA ILE A 267 -1.07 -12.81 -7.08
C ILE A 267 0.18 -13.30 -7.80
N ARG A 268 -0.02 -14.15 -8.81
CA ARG A 268 1.03 -14.49 -9.77
C ARG A 268 1.09 -13.39 -10.83
N TRP A 269 2.13 -12.58 -10.76
CA TRP A 269 2.35 -11.52 -11.73
C TRP A 269 3.08 -12.05 -12.98
N ALA A 270 2.68 -11.59 -14.17
CA ALA A 270 3.31 -11.95 -15.43
C ALA A 270 4.76 -11.46 -15.51
N ASP A 271 5.03 -10.26 -14.99
CA ASP A 271 6.40 -9.77 -14.78
C ASP A 271 6.84 -10.02 -13.33
N GLN A 272 7.61 -11.09 -13.13
CA GLN A 272 8.17 -11.48 -11.84
C GLN A 272 9.50 -10.78 -11.51
N SER A 273 10.02 -9.94 -12.39
CA SER A 273 11.28 -9.21 -12.17
C SER A 273 11.07 -8.00 -11.25
N GLN A 274 9.82 -7.53 -11.10
CA GLN A 274 9.47 -6.36 -10.32
C GLN A 274 9.07 -6.75 -8.89
N GLN A 275 9.55 -5.96 -7.94
CA GLN A 275 9.17 -6.11 -6.53
C GLN A 275 7.98 -5.22 -6.21
N LEU A 276 6.79 -5.82 -6.08
CA LEU A 276 5.56 -5.11 -5.73
C LEU A 276 5.46 -4.91 -4.21
N THR A 277 6.50 -4.36 -3.62
CA THR A 277 6.62 -4.09 -2.19
C THR A 277 6.71 -2.58 -1.97
N ARG A 278 6.20 -2.11 -0.85
CA ARG A 278 6.21 -0.70 -0.42
C ARG A 278 7.55 -0.02 -0.72
N GLY A 279 7.48 1.16 -1.30
CA GLY A 279 8.66 1.99 -1.60
C GLY A 279 9.28 1.75 -2.97
N ASN A 280 8.86 0.73 -3.71
CA ASN A 280 9.41 0.46 -5.04
C ASN A 280 8.67 1.22 -6.14
N THR A 281 9.44 1.75 -7.08
CA THR A 281 8.94 2.21 -8.37
C THR A 281 8.86 1.03 -9.33
N ILE A 282 7.75 0.90 -10.03
CA ILE A 282 7.42 -0.20 -10.91
C ILE A 282 7.04 0.31 -12.30
N GLN A 283 7.29 -0.53 -13.32
CA GLN A 283 6.84 -0.29 -14.68
C GLN A 283 5.63 -1.20 -14.99
N ALA A 284 4.51 -0.58 -15.27
CA ALA A 284 3.34 -1.29 -15.77
C ALA A 284 3.42 -1.50 -17.30
N LEU A 285 2.30 -1.76 -17.96
CA LEU A 285 2.26 -1.93 -19.41
C LEU A 285 2.88 -0.71 -20.13
N PRO A 286 3.46 -0.87 -21.33
CA PRO A 286 4.02 0.25 -22.08
C PRO A 286 2.96 1.34 -22.34
N GLU A 287 3.37 2.59 -22.23
CA GLU A 287 2.60 3.71 -22.75
C GLU A 287 2.55 3.58 -24.28
N SER A 288 1.35 3.52 -24.85
CA SER A 288 1.13 3.36 -26.31
C SER A 288 1.33 4.66 -27.04
#